data_3d7ef4446db22ffb537880cda278d0bf
#
_entry.id   3d7ef4446db22ffb537880cda278d0bf
#
_cell.length_a   1.000
_cell.length_b   1.000
_cell.length_c   1.000
_cell.angle_alpha   90.00
_cell.angle_beta   90.00
_cell.angle_gamma   90.00
#
_symmetry.space_group_name_H-M   'P 1'
#
loop_
_entity.id
_entity.type
_entity.pdbx_description
1 polymer ?
#
loop_
_entity_poly.entity_id
_entity_poly.type
_entity_poly.pdbx_seq_one_letter_code
_entity_poly.pdbx_strand_id
1 'polypeptide(L)'
;MSINTKTPEDQEGLNKRLRSLKIDRVPEASPSAHIRPPKLLLLALAVLIVLAAMGYFYFFSAPKTISMAEVKLESGEGSQGDTVLSVSGYVVAHHKIAVGAKVMGRVAWIGVEKGDKVQQGQILVRLEDNDFRAQSDEARANLAAAQARLDQLRTGSRPQEKMKDRAGVLQAQATLTNAEAEYERTEKLYRAGVLSKAELDRATAQRDTARALVEAARQSSAMTDIGPRPEEIRAAAAQVRQMKAALDYADTQLANTEIKAPVSGTVLQRIVERGELVSPSAFGESGAHTSVVALADLNDLQIELDISQADFARLKMNQRAEIIPEAFPNLKYTGFIAEIAPEANRAKATVQIKVKVENPDEQLRPEMNARVNFLSDAPTSHAKPAVRVLVPKAAVVRKDGNAFVFVVKGNRVEQRSIRLGDEAGEFYYVFEGLSGGESAATAGVEKLRDGDRVKINQ
;
A
#
# COMPACT_ATOMS: atom_id res chain seq x y z
N MET A 1 59.79 -36.13 16.58
CA MET A 1 59.74 -37.59 16.46
C MET A 1 59.41 -37.83 14.98
N SER A 2 60.43 -37.90 14.20
CA SER A 2 61.18 -39.12 13.75
C SER A 2 60.39 -39.81 12.68
N ILE A 3 60.83 -39.67 11.46
CA ILE A 3 61.69 -40.57 10.65
C ILE A 3 60.86 -41.36 9.68
N ASN A 4 61.05 -41.52 8.35
CA ASN A 4 62.26 -41.60 7.54
C ASN A 4 61.85 -41.84 6.06
N THR A 5 62.40 -41.15 5.15
CA THR A 5 63.25 -41.52 4.01
C THR A 5 63.06 -42.88 3.32
N LYS A 6 62.89 -42.90 1.99
CA LYS A 6 63.91 -43.40 1.04
C LYS A 6 63.46 -43.33 -0.41
N THR A 7 64.11 -42.55 -1.20
CA THR A 7 64.55 -42.79 -2.58
C THR A 7 65.67 -43.86 -2.56
N PRO A 8 66.24 -44.35 -3.61
CA PRO A 8 66.21 -44.03 -5.03
C PRO A 8 66.43 -45.27 -5.95
N GLU A 9 66.61 -44.98 -7.24
CA GLU A 9 67.51 -45.59 -8.23
C GLU A 9 67.26 -47.03 -8.70
N ASP A 10 67.50 -47.12 -9.93
CA ASP A 10 67.91 -48.21 -10.82
C ASP A 10 66.88 -48.80 -11.74
N GLN A 11 66.90 -48.40 -13.04
CA GLN A 11 67.48 -49.26 -14.04
C GLN A 11 67.54 -48.58 -15.41
N GLU A 12 68.62 -47.88 -15.56
CA GLU A 12 69.29 -47.76 -16.82
C GLU A 12 69.82 -49.14 -17.20
N GLY A 13 69.56 -49.60 -18.36
CA GLY A 13 70.33 -50.71 -18.86
C GLY A 13 69.59 -51.85 -19.54
N LEU A 14 68.83 -51.60 -20.64
CA LEU A 14 68.56 -52.69 -21.60
C LEU A 14 68.25 -52.22 -23.02
N ASN A 15 69.01 -51.30 -23.59
CA ASN A 15 68.86 -50.95 -25.02
C ASN A 15 70.25 -50.70 -25.68
N LYS A 16 71.10 -51.64 -25.46
CA LYS A 16 72.38 -51.63 -26.19
C LYS A 16 72.74 -53.06 -26.51
N ARG A 17 72.08 -53.62 -27.50
CA ARG A 17 72.55 -54.77 -28.30
C ARG A 17 71.47 -55.09 -29.33
N LEU A 18 71.69 -54.70 -30.54
CA LEU A 18 71.45 -55.41 -31.77
C LEU A 18 71.60 -54.38 -32.92
N ARG A 19 72.85 -53.91 -33.05
CA ARG A 19 73.39 -53.46 -34.30
C ARG A 19 74.23 -54.63 -34.86
N SER A 20 74.01 -54.87 -36.06
CA SER A 20 74.79 -55.66 -37.01
C SER A 20 74.00 -56.82 -37.59
N LEU A 21 73.64 -56.59 -38.81
CA LEU A 21 73.98 -57.51 -39.90
C LEU A 21 73.52 -56.87 -41.24
N LYS A 22 74.53 -56.38 -41.91
CA LYS A 22 74.54 -55.87 -43.29
C LYS A 22 74.82 -57.05 -44.20
N ILE A 23 74.07 -57.22 -45.30
CA ILE A 23 74.54 -57.93 -46.46
C ILE A 23 74.08 -57.19 -47.75
N ASP A 24 75.05 -56.62 -48.47
CA ASP A 24 74.94 -56.11 -49.85
C ASP A 24 74.97 -57.30 -50.83
N ARG A 25 74.25 -57.15 -51.94
CA ARG A 25 74.70 -57.66 -53.26
C ARG A 25 73.96 -56.97 -54.39
N VAL A 26 74.65 -56.26 -55.18
CA VAL A 26 74.48 -55.89 -56.55
C VAL A 26 75.38 -56.88 -57.36
N PRO A 27 75.30 -57.23 -58.67
CA PRO A 27 74.83 -56.48 -59.82
C PRO A 27 74.02 -57.35 -60.82
N GLU A 28 73.57 -57.00 -61.98
CA GLU A 28 74.22 -56.69 -63.20
C GLU A 28 73.18 -56.37 -64.34
N ALA A 29 73.67 -55.75 -65.37
CA ALA A 29 73.00 -54.99 -66.41
C ALA A 29 72.58 -55.79 -67.65
N SER A 30 71.63 -55.18 -68.37
CA SER A 30 71.43 -55.07 -69.82
C SER A 30 70.79 -56.25 -70.62
N PRO A 31 70.15 -56.04 -71.78
CA PRO A 31 70.03 -54.83 -72.62
C PRO A 31 68.60 -54.59 -73.22
N SER A 32 68.46 -53.40 -73.77
CA SER A 32 67.41 -52.81 -74.62
C SER A 32 66.72 -53.71 -75.67
N ALA A 33 65.39 -53.56 -75.73
CA ALA A 33 64.59 -53.79 -76.91
C ALA A 33 63.51 -52.74 -77.09
N HIS A 34 63.65 -51.88 -78.12
CA HIS A 34 62.63 -50.98 -78.59
C HIS A 34 61.41 -51.74 -79.12
N ILE A 35 60.25 -51.61 -78.51
CA ILE A 35 58.97 -52.00 -79.11
C ILE A 35 58.07 -50.76 -79.15
N ARG A 36 57.74 -50.35 -80.42
CA ARG A 36 56.75 -49.29 -80.69
C ARG A 36 55.38 -49.77 -80.25
N PRO A 37 54.64 -48.96 -79.45
CA PRO A 37 53.32 -49.38 -78.99
C PRO A 37 52.29 -49.30 -80.13
N PRO A 38 51.41 -50.29 -80.28
CA PRO A 38 50.35 -50.27 -81.27
C PRO A 38 49.30 -49.21 -80.82
N LYS A 39 48.75 -48.48 -81.77
CA LYS A 39 47.79 -47.39 -81.58
C LYS A 39 46.58 -47.77 -80.69
N LEU A 40 46.31 -49.05 -80.53
CA LEU A 40 45.25 -49.59 -79.65
C LEU A 40 45.55 -49.38 -78.15
N LEU A 41 46.83 -49.36 -77.74
CA LEU A 41 47.19 -49.16 -76.27
C LEU A 41 47.03 -47.72 -75.83
N LEU A 42 47.26 -46.77 -76.76
CA LEU A 42 46.99 -45.35 -76.47
C LEU A 42 45.51 -45.07 -76.34
N LEU A 43 44.63 -45.76 -77.05
CA LEU A 43 43.18 -45.62 -76.95
C LEU A 43 42.68 -46.25 -75.67
N ALA A 44 43.24 -47.40 -75.26
CA ALA A 44 42.92 -48.02 -73.96
C ALA A 44 43.35 -47.15 -72.75
N LEU A 45 44.51 -46.48 -72.84
CA LEU A 45 44.97 -45.55 -71.77
C LEU A 45 44.11 -44.31 -71.72
N ALA A 46 43.66 -43.78 -72.87
CA ALA A 46 42.74 -42.62 -72.89
C ALA A 46 41.40 -43.00 -72.31
N VAL A 47 40.84 -44.18 -72.60
CA VAL A 47 39.56 -44.65 -71.95
C VAL A 47 39.75 -44.85 -70.47
N LEU A 48 40.89 -45.40 -70.03
CA LEU A 48 41.16 -45.58 -68.58
C LEU A 48 41.30 -44.25 -67.85
N ILE A 49 41.91 -43.24 -68.47
CA ILE A 49 42.00 -41.88 -67.93
C ILE A 49 40.61 -41.25 -67.86
N VAL A 50 39.77 -41.43 -68.87
CA VAL A 50 38.37 -40.91 -68.84
C VAL A 50 37.54 -41.64 -67.76
N LEU A 51 37.67 -42.96 -67.63
CA LEU A 51 37.02 -43.72 -66.58
C LEU A 51 37.56 -43.35 -65.22
N ALA A 52 38.87 -43.15 -65.07
CA ALA A 52 39.45 -42.67 -63.78
C ALA A 52 39.00 -41.22 -63.45
N ALA A 53 38.90 -40.32 -64.41
CA ALA A 53 38.39 -38.97 -64.25
C ALA A 53 36.87 -38.99 -63.90
N MET A 54 36.11 -39.86 -64.56
CA MET A 54 34.67 -40.02 -64.27
C MET A 54 34.45 -40.68 -62.90
N GLY A 55 35.26 -41.67 -62.53
CA GLY A 55 35.26 -42.27 -61.18
C GLY A 55 35.68 -41.27 -60.10
N TYR A 56 36.73 -40.45 -60.39
CA TYR A 56 37.15 -39.38 -59.47
C TYR A 56 36.06 -38.33 -59.34
N PHE A 57 35.36 -37.90 -60.38
CA PHE A 57 34.24 -36.95 -60.32
C PHE A 57 33.02 -37.52 -59.60
N TYR A 58 32.74 -38.83 -59.81
CA TYR A 58 31.64 -39.50 -59.16
C TYR A 58 31.88 -39.72 -57.63
N PHE A 59 33.12 -40.06 -57.27
CA PHE A 59 33.52 -40.29 -55.89
C PHE A 59 33.69 -38.97 -55.12
N PHE A 60 34.08 -37.88 -55.76
CA PHE A 60 34.25 -36.56 -55.16
C PHE A 60 32.96 -35.75 -55.08
N SER A 61 31.92 -36.18 -55.83
CA SER A 61 30.58 -35.51 -55.81
C SER A 61 29.54 -36.25 -55.00
N ALA A 62 29.93 -37.26 -54.22
CA ALA A 62 29.00 -37.96 -53.36
C ALA A 62 28.44 -37.01 -52.25
N PRO A 63 27.13 -36.90 -52.10
CA PRO A 63 26.56 -36.04 -51.06
C PRO A 63 26.94 -36.55 -49.67
N LYS A 64 27.49 -35.66 -48.83
CA LYS A 64 27.83 -35.99 -47.45
C LYS A 64 26.55 -36.02 -46.59
N THR A 65 26.39 -37.07 -45.78
CA THR A 65 25.25 -37.22 -44.89
C THR A 65 25.48 -36.37 -43.64
N ILE A 66 24.53 -35.48 -43.30
CA ILE A 66 24.58 -34.63 -42.12
C ILE A 66 23.30 -34.73 -41.33
N SER A 67 23.42 -34.52 -40.02
CA SER A 67 22.27 -34.18 -39.13
C SER A 67 22.18 -32.69 -38.98
N MET A 68 21.00 -32.16 -38.86
CA MET A 68 20.77 -30.73 -38.62
C MET A 68 20.01 -30.49 -37.33
N ALA A 69 20.23 -29.32 -36.76
CA ALA A 69 19.41 -28.78 -35.69
C ALA A 69 18.94 -27.37 -36.05
N GLU A 70 17.73 -27.06 -35.69
CA GLU A 70 17.17 -25.74 -35.89
C GLU A 70 17.78 -24.75 -34.86
N VAL A 71 18.18 -23.60 -35.37
CA VAL A 71 18.69 -22.50 -34.55
C VAL A 71 17.52 -21.84 -33.81
N LYS A 72 17.45 -22.05 -32.49
CA LYS A 72 16.37 -21.53 -31.66
C LYS A 72 16.55 -20.04 -31.41
N LEU A 73 15.42 -19.34 -31.46
CA LEU A 73 15.30 -17.97 -30.97
C LEU A 73 14.87 -18.04 -29.51
N GLU A 74 15.67 -17.59 -28.61
CA GLU A 74 15.25 -17.26 -27.25
C GLU A 74 14.87 -15.78 -27.24
N SER A 75 13.56 -15.51 -27.27
CA SER A 75 13.05 -14.21 -26.94
C SER A 75 13.30 -14.04 -25.45
N GLY A 76 14.38 -13.39 -25.08
CA GLY A 76 14.54 -12.94 -23.70
C GLY A 76 13.30 -12.12 -23.37
N GLU A 77 12.47 -12.58 -22.43
CA GLU A 77 11.47 -11.74 -21.80
C GLU A 77 12.19 -10.46 -21.41
N GLY A 78 11.72 -9.34 -21.95
CA GLY A 78 12.40 -8.06 -21.84
C GLY A 78 12.74 -7.79 -20.39
N SER A 79 14.02 -7.82 -20.08
CA SER A 79 14.54 -7.29 -18.83
C SER A 79 14.07 -5.83 -18.75
N GLN A 80 13.00 -5.60 -18.00
CA GLN A 80 12.56 -4.25 -17.65
C GLN A 80 13.67 -3.65 -16.80
N GLY A 81 14.54 -2.84 -17.42
CA GLY A 81 15.57 -2.04 -16.77
C GLY A 81 16.66 -2.84 -16.03
N ASP A 82 17.91 -2.45 -16.17
CA ASP A 82 18.98 -2.99 -15.32
C ASP A 82 18.69 -2.68 -13.85
N THR A 83 18.73 -3.70 -12.99
CA THR A 83 18.59 -3.54 -11.55
C THR A 83 19.79 -2.77 -11.01
N VAL A 84 19.53 -1.58 -10.47
CA VAL A 84 20.57 -0.73 -9.86
C VAL A 84 20.94 -1.21 -8.48
N LEU A 85 19.94 -1.65 -7.72
CA LEU A 85 20.07 -2.07 -6.33
C LEU A 85 18.95 -3.04 -5.98
N SER A 86 19.26 -4.08 -5.19
CA SER A 86 18.29 -5.03 -4.64
C SER A 86 18.38 -5.02 -3.12
N VAL A 87 17.27 -4.77 -2.45
CA VAL A 87 17.20 -4.67 -0.98
C VAL A 87 15.96 -5.40 -0.48
N SER A 88 16.05 -6.04 0.67
CA SER A 88 14.90 -6.65 1.35
C SER A 88 14.32 -5.69 2.38
N GLY A 89 13.00 -5.71 2.54
CA GLY A 89 12.26 -4.92 3.51
C GLY A 89 10.95 -5.57 3.89
N TYR A 90 10.12 -4.80 4.59
CA TYR A 90 8.84 -5.29 5.10
C TYR A 90 7.68 -4.54 4.44
N VAL A 91 6.63 -5.29 4.13
CA VAL A 91 5.35 -4.71 3.71
C VAL A 91 4.70 -4.04 4.90
N VAL A 92 4.35 -2.78 4.77
CA VAL A 92 3.63 -2.02 5.78
C VAL A 92 2.38 -1.40 5.17
N ALA A 93 1.32 -1.24 5.95
CA ALA A 93 0.20 -0.42 5.51
C ALA A 93 0.60 1.06 5.61
N HIS A 94 0.32 1.85 4.57
CA HIS A 94 0.59 3.29 4.57
C HIS A 94 -0.10 3.98 5.75
N HIS A 95 -1.36 3.63 6.02
CA HIS A 95 -2.13 4.13 7.14
C HIS A 95 -2.49 2.99 8.11
N LYS A 96 -1.78 2.94 9.24
CA LYS A 96 -2.08 2.05 10.37
C LYS A 96 -2.61 2.91 11.51
N ILE A 97 -3.85 2.70 11.91
CA ILE A 97 -4.55 3.51 12.92
C ILE A 97 -4.84 2.63 14.12
N ALA A 98 -4.33 3.03 15.29
CA ALA A 98 -4.72 2.45 16.56
C ALA A 98 -5.98 3.18 17.07
N VAL A 99 -7.12 2.50 17.06
CA VAL A 99 -8.38 3.04 17.57
C VAL A 99 -8.39 2.88 19.08
N GLY A 100 -8.50 3.99 19.81
CA GLY A 100 -8.52 4.02 21.25
C GLY A 100 -9.88 4.41 21.83
N ALA A 101 -10.05 4.21 23.14
CA ALA A 101 -11.20 4.69 23.89
C ALA A 101 -11.06 6.19 24.19
N LYS A 102 -12.16 6.93 24.16
CA LYS A 102 -12.22 8.35 24.57
C LYS A 102 -12.67 8.52 26.01
N VAL A 103 -13.27 7.47 26.57
CA VAL A 103 -13.72 7.39 27.96
C VAL A 103 -13.17 6.12 28.60
N MET A 104 -12.99 6.13 29.89
CA MET A 104 -12.61 4.96 30.66
C MET A 104 -13.84 4.08 30.89
N GLY A 105 -13.70 2.77 30.63
CA GLY A 105 -14.81 1.85 30.88
C GLY A 105 -14.39 0.41 30.64
N ARG A 106 -15.22 -0.53 31.11
CA ARG A 106 -15.05 -1.95 30.87
C ARG A 106 -15.66 -2.34 29.53
N VAL A 107 -15.00 -3.20 28.78
CA VAL A 107 -15.50 -3.72 27.49
C VAL A 107 -16.68 -4.65 27.72
N ALA A 108 -17.86 -4.25 27.28
CA ALA A 108 -19.10 -5.03 27.35
C ALA A 108 -19.25 -5.96 26.13
N TRP A 109 -18.92 -5.46 24.94
CA TRP A 109 -19.10 -6.18 23.69
C TRP A 109 -18.05 -5.77 22.66
N ILE A 110 -17.65 -6.74 21.82
CA ILE A 110 -16.75 -6.56 20.69
C ILE A 110 -17.44 -7.13 19.46
N GLY A 111 -17.52 -6.35 18.40
CA GLY A 111 -18.23 -6.69 17.16
C GLY A 111 -17.33 -7.01 15.99
N VAL A 112 -16.02 -7.12 16.20
CA VAL A 112 -15.05 -7.37 15.13
C VAL A 112 -13.96 -8.33 15.57
N GLU A 113 -13.45 -9.09 14.60
CA GLU A 113 -12.31 -9.98 14.76
C GLU A 113 -11.16 -9.59 13.84
N LYS A 114 -10.00 -10.19 14.08
CA LYS A 114 -8.82 -10.00 13.23
C LYS A 114 -9.12 -10.48 11.80
N GLY A 115 -8.92 -9.61 10.82
CA GLY A 115 -9.18 -9.87 9.39
C GLY A 115 -10.49 -9.30 8.87
N ASP A 116 -11.40 -8.85 9.75
CA ASP A 116 -12.68 -8.27 9.32
C ASP A 116 -12.49 -6.95 8.58
N LYS A 117 -13.25 -6.77 7.50
CA LYS A 117 -13.36 -5.48 6.80
C LYS A 117 -14.43 -4.63 7.49
N VAL A 118 -14.08 -3.41 7.87
CA VAL A 118 -14.97 -2.47 8.56
C VAL A 118 -15.15 -1.20 7.76
N GLN A 119 -16.32 -0.58 7.92
CA GLN A 119 -16.64 0.72 7.31
C GLN A 119 -16.47 1.85 8.32
N GLN A 120 -16.18 3.06 7.83
CA GLN A 120 -16.16 4.25 8.67
C GLN A 120 -17.48 4.42 9.43
N GLY A 121 -17.40 4.68 10.73
CA GLY A 121 -18.57 4.82 11.61
C GLY A 121 -19.14 3.51 12.15
N GLN A 122 -18.67 2.34 11.69
CA GLN A 122 -19.08 1.05 12.23
C GLN A 122 -18.62 0.90 13.67
N ILE A 123 -19.50 0.38 14.55
CA ILE A 123 -19.18 0.13 15.95
C ILE A 123 -18.25 -1.09 16.03
N LEU A 124 -17.08 -0.89 16.63
CA LEU A 124 -16.07 -1.91 16.86
C LEU A 124 -16.20 -2.54 18.23
N VAL A 125 -16.34 -1.67 19.26
CA VAL A 125 -16.40 -2.07 20.67
C VAL A 125 -17.44 -1.22 21.36
N ARG A 126 -18.18 -1.81 22.31
CA ARG A 126 -19.03 -1.11 23.26
C ARG A 126 -18.52 -1.30 24.67
N LEU A 127 -18.44 -0.21 25.39
CA LEU A 127 -18.15 -0.22 26.83
C LEU A 127 -19.43 -0.39 27.62
N GLU A 128 -19.32 -0.74 28.91
CA GLU A 128 -20.44 -0.67 29.86
C GLU A 128 -20.91 0.79 29.98
N ASP A 129 -22.16 1.05 29.65
CA ASP A 129 -22.72 2.41 29.51
C ASP A 129 -23.71 2.80 30.60
N ASN A 130 -23.99 1.92 31.58
CA ASN A 130 -25.00 2.13 32.59
C ASN A 130 -24.82 3.46 33.36
N ASP A 131 -23.60 3.76 33.80
CA ASP A 131 -23.27 4.96 34.54
C ASP A 131 -23.40 6.23 33.68
N PHE A 132 -22.91 6.16 32.44
CA PHE A 132 -23.02 7.26 31.48
C PHE A 132 -24.46 7.53 31.06
N ARG A 133 -25.27 6.49 30.93
CA ARG A 133 -26.70 6.59 30.64
C ARG A 133 -27.43 7.26 31.80
N ALA A 134 -27.16 6.82 33.03
CA ALA A 134 -27.73 7.43 34.24
C ALA A 134 -27.35 8.92 34.34
N GLN A 135 -26.11 9.27 34.03
CA GLN A 135 -25.65 10.67 34.05
C GLN A 135 -26.31 11.52 32.95
N SER A 136 -26.54 10.98 31.76
CA SER A 136 -27.29 11.66 30.69
C SER A 136 -28.74 11.87 31.07
N ASP A 137 -29.38 10.85 31.68
CA ASP A 137 -30.78 10.95 32.15
C ASP A 137 -30.93 11.98 33.29
N GLU A 138 -29.98 12.04 34.22
CA GLU A 138 -29.93 13.07 35.26
C GLU A 138 -29.81 14.49 34.66
N ALA A 139 -28.85 14.66 33.72
CA ALA A 139 -28.66 15.95 33.04
C ALA A 139 -29.93 16.38 32.26
N ARG A 140 -30.59 15.41 31.61
CA ARG A 140 -31.86 15.63 30.90
C ARG A 140 -32.98 16.06 31.85
N ALA A 141 -33.08 15.44 33.02
CA ALA A 141 -34.06 15.83 34.04
C ALA A 141 -33.78 17.25 34.56
N ASN A 142 -32.52 17.59 34.79
CA ASN A 142 -32.11 18.92 35.24
C ASN A 142 -32.42 19.99 34.17
N LEU A 143 -32.21 19.71 32.89
CA LEU A 143 -32.60 20.58 31.80
C LEU A 143 -34.11 20.77 31.75
N ALA A 144 -34.90 19.70 31.89
CA ALA A 144 -36.36 19.78 31.91
C ALA A 144 -36.89 20.64 33.10
N ALA A 145 -36.28 20.51 34.28
CA ALA A 145 -36.61 21.34 35.42
C ALA A 145 -36.28 22.82 35.15
N ALA A 146 -35.13 23.13 34.60
CA ALA A 146 -34.75 24.49 34.21
C ALA A 146 -35.69 25.09 33.16
N GLN A 147 -36.09 24.31 32.17
CA GLN A 147 -37.06 24.70 31.13
C GLN A 147 -38.43 25.02 31.76
N ALA A 148 -38.94 24.13 32.61
CA ALA A 148 -40.19 24.36 33.31
C ALA A 148 -40.16 25.64 34.14
N ARG A 149 -39.04 25.95 34.79
CA ARG A 149 -38.85 27.20 35.54
C ARG A 149 -38.86 28.42 34.62
N LEU A 150 -38.19 28.38 33.49
CA LEU A 150 -38.23 29.45 32.51
C LEU A 150 -39.65 29.68 31.96
N ASP A 151 -40.36 28.60 31.66
CA ASP A 151 -41.73 28.68 31.16
C ASP A 151 -42.72 29.23 32.20
N GLN A 152 -42.52 28.86 33.47
CA GLN A 152 -43.26 29.46 34.58
C GLN A 152 -43.06 30.99 34.63
N LEU A 153 -41.81 31.45 34.55
CA LEU A 153 -41.51 32.88 34.55
C LEU A 153 -42.06 33.58 33.29
N ARG A 154 -41.99 32.96 32.12
CA ARG A 154 -42.55 33.52 30.86
C ARG A 154 -44.07 33.61 30.91
N THR A 155 -44.72 32.63 31.46
CA THR A 155 -46.17 32.63 31.61
C THR A 155 -46.62 33.72 32.60
N GLY A 156 -45.79 34.04 33.59
CA GLY A 156 -46.05 35.06 34.59
C GLY A 156 -47.18 34.69 35.52
N SER A 157 -47.90 35.74 36.08
CA SER A 157 -49.01 35.55 37.04
C SER A 157 -50.17 34.81 36.39
N ARG A 158 -50.81 33.94 37.20
CA ARG A 158 -51.93 33.15 36.74
C ARG A 158 -53.15 34.05 36.45
N PRO A 159 -54.02 33.71 35.47
CA PRO A 159 -55.22 34.51 35.14
C PRO A 159 -56.08 34.79 36.35
N GLN A 160 -56.15 33.84 37.30
CA GLN A 160 -56.92 33.99 38.52
C GLN A 160 -56.33 35.06 39.48
N GLU A 161 -54.98 35.15 39.53
CA GLU A 161 -54.28 36.17 40.33
C GLU A 161 -54.55 37.56 39.72
N LYS A 162 -54.47 37.71 38.43
CA LYS A 162 -54.81 38.96 37.74
C LYS A 162 -56.26 39.34 37.93
N MET A 163 -57.21 38.41 37.86
CA MET A 163 -58.62 38.67 38.12
C MET A 163 -58.86 39.11 39.57
N LYS A 164 -58.20 38.49 40.56
CA LYS A 164 -58.28 38.88 42.01
C LYS A 164 -57.83 40.33 42.21
N ASP A 165 -56.65 40.68 41.62
CA ASP A 165 -56.14 42.05 41.81
C ASP A 165 -57.00 43.10 41.08
N ARG A 166 -57.56 42.81 39.91
CA ARG A 166 -58.49 43.64 39.20
C ARG A 166 -59.80 43.81 40.02
N ALA A 167 -60.28 42.76 40.66
CA ALA A 167 -61.46 42.86 41.56
C ALA A 167 -61.15 43.75 42.77
N GLY A 168 -59.91 43.69 43.34
CA GLY A 168 -59.43 44.60 44.36
C GLY A 168 -59.46 46.06 43.94
N VAL A 169 -59.02 46.36 42.67
CA VAL A 169 -59.13 47.71 42.10
C VAL A 169 -60.57 48.17 42.04
N LEU A 170 -61.49 47.32 41.58
CA LEU A 170 -62.93 47.64 41.49
C LEU A 170 -63.54 47.91 42.85
N GLN A 171 -63.19 47.13 43.85
CA GLN A 171 -63.61 47.32 45.21
C GLN A 171 -63.15 48.67 45.84
N ALA A 172 -61.85 48.98 45.65
CA ALA A 172 -61.28 50.23 46.06
C ALA A 172 -61.93 51.44 45.34
N GLN A 173 -62.17 51.29 44.02
CA GLN A 173 -62.87 52.30 43.25
C GLN A 173 -64.29 52.56 43.73
N ALA A 174 -65.05 51.50 44.05
CA ALA A 174 -66.40 51.65 44.60
C ALA A 174 -66.38 52.40 45.99
N THR A 175 -65.35 52.09 46.81
CA THR A 175 -65.17 52.78 48.07
C THR A 175 -64.87 54.27 47.86
N LEU A 176 -64.02 54.62 46.91
CA LEU A 176 -63.70 55.99 46.53
C LEU A 176 -64.96 56.71 46.04
N THR A 177 -65.75 56.12 45.12
CA THR A 177 -66.98 56.71 44.62
C THR A 177 -67.99 57.05 45.78
N ASN A 178 -68.10 56.18 46.76
CA ASN A 178 -68.91 56.45 47.91
C ASN A 178 -68.35 57.60 48.82
N ALA A 179 -67.05 57.65 49.01
CA ALA A 179 -66.39 58.71 49.78
C ALA A 179 -66.43 60.05 49.02
N GLU A 180 -66.32 60.06 47.71
CA GLU A 180 -66.51 61.28 46.90
C GLU A 180 -67.93 61.82 46.98
N ALA A 181 -68.93 60.95 46.85
CA ALA A 181 -70.34 61.35 46.98
C ALA A 181 -70.63 61.92 48.38
N GLU A 182 -70.07 61.32 49.46
CA GLU A 182 -70.21 61.82 50.82
C GLU A 182 -69.48 63.18 51.01
N TYR A 183 -68.29 63.33 50.48
CA TYR A 183 -67.52 64.58 50.48
C TYR A 183 -68.33 65.69 49.78
N GLU A 184 -68.81 65.46 48.55
CA GLU A 184 -69.61 66.43 47.82
C GLU A 184 -70.89 66.86 48.55
N ARG A 185 -71.56 65.90 49.21
CA ARG A 185 -72.73 66.18 50.06
C ARG A 185 -72.34 67.03 51.26
N THR A 186 -71.28 66.68 51.96
CA THR A 186 -70.81 67.39 53.19
C THR A 186 -70.27 68.77 52.77
N GLU A 187 -69.62 68.95 51.68
CA GLU A 187 -69.18 70.25 51.16
C GLU A 187 -70.31 71.20 50.83
N LYS A 188 -71.37 70.70 50.16
CA LYS A 188 -72.60 71.51 49.90
C LYS A 188 -73.28 71.96 51.16
N LEU A 189 -73.40 71.09 52.21
CA LEU A 189 -74.00 71.40 53.49
C LEU A 189 -73.12 72.35 54.36
N TYR A 190 -71.80 72.21 54.23
CA TYR A 190 -70.86 73.16 54.91
C TYR A 190 -70.95 74.55 54.25
N ARG A 191 -71.00 74.64 52.90
CA ARG A 191 -71.21 75.91 52.20
C ARG A 191 -72.55 76.57 52.53
N ALA A 192 -73.59 75.76 52.82
CA ALA A 192 -74.94 76.20 53.28
C ALA A 192 -74.96 76.60 54.82
N GLY A 193 -73.83 76.43 55.51
CA GLY A 193 -73.75 76.78 56.98
C GLY A 193 -74.36 75.72 57.93
N VAL A 194 -74.69 74.52 57.41
CA VAL A 194 -75.38 73.44 58.17
C VAL A 194 -74.41 72.56 58.99
N LEU A 195 -73.22 72.35 58.42
CA LEU A 195 -72.20 71.44 59.05
C LEU A 195 -70.96 72.21 59.51
N SER A 196 -70.19 71.60 60.41
CA SER A 196 -68.92 72.13 60.96
C SER A 196 -67.75 71.88 60.02
N LYS A 197 -66.71 72.72 60.12
CA LYS A 197 -65.49 72.56 59.39
C LYS A 197 -64.82 71.19 59.72
N ALA A 198 -64.88 70.73 60.97
CA ALA A 198 -64.36 69.44 61.42
C ALA A 198 -64.97 68.24 60.64
N GLU A 199 -66.25 68.33 60.26
CA GLU A 199 -66.93 67.30 59.47
C GLU A 199 -66.52 67.33 58.05
N LEU A 200 -66.30 68.52 57.43
CA LEU A 200 -65.70 68.63 56.08
C LEU A 200 -64.29 68.09 56.07
N ASP A 201 -63.47 68.47 57.07
CA ASP A 201 -62.06 67.96 57.13
C ASP A 201 -62.02 66.41 57.27
N ARG A 202 -62.97 65.79 58.02
CA ARG A 202 -63.11 64.33 58.16
C ARG A 202 -63.53 63.70 56.80
N ALA A 203 -64.54 64.27 56.13
CA ALA A 203 -64.95 63.73 54.82
C ALA A 203 -63.83 63.88 53.73
N THR A 204 -63.09 64.99 53.84
CA THR A 204 -61.91 65.20 52.98
C THR A 204 -60.84 64.14 53.22
N ALA A 205 -60.49 63.89 54.52
CA ALA A 205 -59.51 62.87 54.85
C ALA A 205 -59.98 61.48 54.47
N GLN A 206 -61.30 61.17 54.57
CA GLN A 206 -61.84 59.88 54.10
C GLN A 206 -61.76 59.68 52.61
N ARG A 207 -62.12 60.75 51.81
CA ARG A 207 -61.97 60.75 50.39
C ARG A 207 -60.49 60.53 49.94
N ASP A 208 -59.56 61.30 50.58
CA ASP A 208 -58.14 61.24 50.27
C ASP A 208 -57.54 59.87 50.62
N THR A 209 -57.98 59.27 51.76
CA THR A 209 -57.61 57.90 52.12
C THR A 209 -58.11 56.88 51.07
N ALA A 210 -59.41 57.00 50.66
CA ALA A 210 -59.98 56.10 49.67
C ALA A 210 -59.29 56.25 48.30
N ARG A 211 -58.88 57.48 47.94
CA ARG A 211 -58.11 57.77 46.72
C ARG A 211 -56.72 57.09 46.75
N ALA A 212 -56.07 57.20 47.89
CA ALA A 212 -54.75 56.54 48.09
C ALA A 212 -54.88 55.02 48.02
N LEU A 213 -55.98 54.42 48.52
CA LEU A 213 -56.26 52.98 48.42
C LEU A 213 -56.43 52.52 46.93
N VAL A 214 -57.15 53.32 46.14
CA VAL A 214 -57.31 53.02 44.69
C VAL A 214 -55.98 53.02 43.99
N GLU A 215 -55.13 54.04 44.28
CA GLU A 215 -53.84 54.13 43.69
C GLU A 215 -52.95 52.95 44.08
N ALA A 216 -52.96 52.57 45.35
CA ALA A 216 -52.20 51.38 45.83
C ALA A 216 -52.69 50.09 45.16
N ALA A 217 -54.05 49.92 45.05
CA ALA A 217 -54.62 48.76 44.37
C ALA A 217 -54.26 48.70 42.86
N ARG A 218 -54.28 49.87 42.17
CA ARG A 218 -53.82 49.97 40.74
C ARG A 218 -52.38 49.62 40.61
N GLN A 219 -51.50 50.10 41.48
CA GLN A 219 -50.07 49.76 41.41
C GLN A 219 -49.83 48.27 41.65
N SER A 220 -50.57 47.65 42.61
CA SER A 220 -50.49 46.20 42.82
C SER A 220 -50.92 45.40 41.58
N SER A 221 -52.06 45.77 40.97
CA SER A 221 -52.60 45.15 39.76
C SER A 221 -51.62 45.31 38.57
N ALA A 222 -51.01 46.50 38.41
CA ALA A 222 -50.03 46.77 37.41
C ALA A 222 -48.78 45.90 37.57
N MET A 223 -48.28 45.71 38.79
CA MET A 223 -47.16 44.82 39.08
C MET A 223 -47.49 43.37 38.73
N THR A 224 -48.67 42.88 38.97
CA THR A 224 -49.13 41.55 38.65
C THR A 224 -49.29 41.39 37.15
N ASP A 225 -49.74 42.40 36.40
CA ASP A 225 -49.89 42.39 34.92
C ASP A 225 -48.54 42.43 34.23
N ILE A 226 -47.56 43.21 34.75
CA ILE A 226 -46.19 43.29 34.21
C ILE A 226 -45.48 41.92 34.41
N GLY A 227 -45.73 41.25 35.53
CA GLY A 227 -45.15 39.94 35.82
C GLY A 227 -43.67 39.98 36.20
N PRO A 228 -42.92 38.87 35.99
CA PRO A 228 -41.52 38.75 36.35
C PRO A 228 -40.63 39.74 35.59
N ARG A 229 -39.55 40.15 36.22
CA ARG A 229 -38.58 41.08 35.62
C ARG A 229 -37.87 40.47 34.43
N PRO A 230 -37.58 41.24 33.36
CA PRO A 230 -36.83 40.76 32.20
C PRO A 230 -35.47 40.12 32.56
N GLU A 231 -34.84 40.62 33.65
CA GLU A 231 -33.59 40.06 34.19
C GLU A 231 -33.76 38.65 34.72
N GLU A 232 -34.87 38.38 35.41
CA GLU A 232 -35.17 37.02 35.95
C GLU A 232 -35.40 36.02 34.83
N ILE A 233 -36.12 36.45 33.78
CA ILE A 233 -36.33 35.64 32.57
C ILE A 233 -35.00 35.39 31.88
N ARG A 234 -34.14 36.42 31.75
CA ARG A 234 -32.79 36.26 31.16
C ARG A 234 -31.90 35.32 31.98
N ALA A 235 -31.95 35.41 33.30
CA ALA A 235 -31.22 34.54 34.19
C ALA A 235 -31.70 33.08 34.08
N ALA A 236 -33.01 32.84 34.07
CA ALA A 236 -33.58 31.50 33.87
C ALA A 236 -33.23 30.95 32.46
N ALA A 237 -33.25 31.78 31.41
CA ALA A 237 -32.83 31.37 30.10
C ALA A 237 -31.32 31.04 30.04
N ALA A 238 -30.48 31.72 30.80
CA ALA A 238 -29.06 31.38 30.94
C ALA A 238 -28.89 30.03 31.66
N GLN A 239 -29.70 29.76 32.69
CA GLN A 239 -29.70 28.46 33.37
C GLN A 239 -30.09 27.30 32.45
N VAL A 240 -31.11 27.50 31.60
CA VAL A 240 -31.46 26.50 30.56
C VAL A 240 -30.28 26.21 29.63
N ARG A 241 -29.58 27.26 29.17
CA ARG A 241 -28.39 27.06 28.33
C ARG A 241 -27.27 26.28 29.05
N GLN A 242 -27.08 26.59 30.34
CA GLN A 242 -26.11 25.87 31.19
C GLN A 242 -26.47 24.38 31.31
N MET A 243 -27.73 24.07 31.62
CA MET A 243 -28.19 22.69 31.77
C MET A 243 -28.15 21.93 30.42
N LYS A 244 -28.46 22.63 29.32
CA LYS A 244 -28.33 22.06 27.98
C LYS A 244 -26.88 21.70 27.69
N ALA A 245 -25.92 22.56 27.96
CA ALA A 245 -24.49 22.25 27.76
C ALA A 245 -24.04 21.08 28.65
N ALA A 246 -24.59 20.95 29.88
CA ALA A 246 -24.32 19.78 30.73
C ALA A 246 -24.89 18.48 30.13
N LEU A 247 -26.09 18.53 29.56
CA LEU A 247 -26.68 17.37 28.86
C LEU A 247 -25.86 17.02 27.61
N ASP A 248 -25.51 18.00 26.76
CA ASP A 248 -24.72 17.77 25.57
C ASP A 248 -23.36 17.12 25.91
N TYR A 249 -22.76 17.51 27.05
CA TYR A 249 -21.54 16.87 27.55
C TYR A 249 -21.79 15.41 27.97
N ALA A 250 -22.84 15.15 28.78
CA ALA A 250 -23.17 13.80 29.23
C ALA A 250 -23.54 12.87 28.07
N ASP A 251 -24.29 13.36 27.09
CA ASP A 251 -24.63 12.61 25.85
C ASP A 251 -23.37 12.32 25.02
N THR A 252 -22.40 13.24 24.96
CA THR A 252 -21.12 13.01 24.30
C THR A 252 -20.30 11.92 25.01
N GLN A 253 -20.29 11.92 26.36
CA GLN A 253 -19.62 10.86 27.12
C GLN A 253 -20.29 9.51 26.90
N LEU A 254 -21.61 9.46 26.88
CA LEU A 254 -22.38 8.26 26.56
C LEU A 254 -22.08 7.79 25.10
N ALA A 255 -22.07 8.68 24.12
CA ALA A 255 -21.74 8.35 22.76
C ALA A 255 -20.29 7.81 22.60
N ASN A 256 -19.36 8.28 23.44
CA ASN A 256 -17.97 7.81 23.45
C ASN A 256 -17.80 6.39 24.04
N THR A 257 -18.84 5.82 24.67
CA THR A 257 -18.84 4.40 25.07
C THR A 257 -18.96 3.47 23.87
N GLU A 258 -19.45 3.96 22.73
CA GLU A 258 -19.41 3.26 21.46
C GLU A 258 -18.14 3.66 20.68
N ILE A 259 -17.17 2.76 20.63
CA ILE A 259 -15.91 2.97 19.90
C ILE A 259 -16.16 2.59 18.43
N LYS A 260 -16.09 3.58 17.54
CA LYS A 260 -16.38 3.46 16.13
C LYS A 260 -15.10 3.53 15.29
N ALA A 261 -15.12 2.89 14.12
CA ALA A 261 -14.04 2.97 13.14
C ALA A 261 -13.92 4.42 12.60
N PRO A 262 -12.77 5.08 12.74
CA PRO A 262 -12.58 6.43 12.22
C PRO A 262 -12.46 6.46 10.69
N VAL A 263 -12.03 5.34 10.09
CA VAL A 263 -11.88 5.12 8.64
C VAL A 263 -12.33 3.72 8.28
N SER A 264 -12.64 3.50 7.01
CA SER A 264 -12.85 2.15 6.48
C SER A 264 -11.50 1.44 6.33
N GLY A 265 -11.46 0.13 6.55
CA GLY A 265 -10.22 -0.66 6.46
C GLY A 265 -10.39 -2.08 6.98
N THR A 266 -9.29 -2.76 7.23
CA THR A 266 -9.26 -4.12 7.76
C THR A 266 -8.68 -4.13 9.18
N VAL A 267 -9.27 -4.92 10.06
CA VAL A 267 -8.79 -5.14 11.42
C VAL A 267 -7.50 -5.96 11.38
N LEU A 268 -6.36 -5.33 11.69
CA LEU A 268 -5.08 -6.03 11.79
C LEU A 268 -4.94 -6.80 13.08
N GLN A 269 -5.39 -6.19 14.17
CA GLN A 269 -5.26 -6.76 15.50
C GLN A 269 -6.36 -6.27 16.40
N ARG A 270 -6.93 -7.16 17.20
CA ARG A 270 -7.75 -6.88 18.37
C ARG A 270 -6.83 -6.89 19.58
N ILE A 271 -6.82 -5.79 20.32
CA ILE A 271 -5.87 -5.56 21.42
C ILE A 271 -6.51 -5.88 22.77
N VAL A 272 -7.84 -5.79 22.84
CA VAL A 272 -8.60 -5.96 24.08
C VAL A 272 -9.58 -7.12 24.00
N GLU A 273 -9.91 -7.66 25.18
CA GLU A 273 -10.89 -8.71 25.38
C GLU A 273 -12.13 -8.20 26.13
N ARG A 274 -13.25 -8.94 26.02
CA ARG A 274 -14.46 -8.63 26.78
C ARG A 274 -14.17 -8.71 28.30
N GLY A 275 -14.60 -7.68 29.04
CA GLY A 275 -14.38 -7.58 30.48
C GLY A 275 -13.10 -6.81 30.86
N GLU A 276 -12.24 -6.51 29.92
CA GLU A 276 -11.05 -5.68 30.18
C GLU A 276 -11.38 -4.20 30.32
N LEU A 277 -10.51 -3.50 31.05
CA LEU A 277 -10.62 -2.06 31.26
C LEU A 277 -9.84 -1.32 30.18
N VAL A 278 -10.47 -0.32 29.56
CA VAL A 278 -9.84 0.60 28.61
C VAL A 278 -9.86 2.02 29.14
N SER A 279 -8.84 2.79 28.77
CA SER A 279 -8.68 4.18 29.22
C SER A 279 -8.06 5.04 28.11
N PRO A 280 -8.43 6.32 27.98
CA PRO A 280 -7.83 7.25 27.04
C PRO A 280 -6.37 7.58 27.33
N SER A 281 -5.89 7.32 28.52
CA SER A 281 -4.52 7.59 28.95
C SER A 281 -3.91 6.38 29.65
N ALA A 282 -2.64 6.12 29.34
CA ALA A 282 -1.84 5.10 30.01
C ALA A 282 -1.40 5.58 31.38
N PHE A 283 -2.34 5.80 32.29
CA PHE A 283 -2.01 6.12 33.68
C PHE A 283 -1.83 4.84 34.47
N GLY A 284 -0.55 4.55 34.74
CA GLY A 284 -0.11 3.66 35.81
C GLY A 284 -0.22 2.17 35.51
N GLU A 285 0.40 1.42 36.36
CA GLU A 285 0.59 -0.04 36.38
C GLU A 285 -0.69 -0.91 36.35
N SER A 286 -1.84 -0.35 36.02
CA SER A 286 -3.16 -0.99 36.18
C SER A 286 -3.66 -1.75 34.96
N GLY A 287 -2.82 -2.09 33.99
CA GLY A 287 -3.23 -2.97 32.88
C GLY A 287 -4.32 -2.45 31.94
N ALA A 288 -4.64 -1.16 31.98
CA ALA A 288 -5.62 -0.56 31.09
C ALA A 288 -5.02 -0.34 29.69
N HIS A 289 -5.71 -0.82 28.68
CA HIS A 289 -5.30 -0.60 27.29
C HIS A 289 -5.75 0.77 26.79
N THR A 290 -4.87 1.48 26.09
CA THR A 290 -5.21 2.76 25.44
C THR A 290 -5.81 2.58 24.07
N SER A 291 -5.49 1.47 23.40
CA SER A 291 -5.99 1.10 22.07
C SER A 291 -6.80 -0.18 22.17
N VAL A 292 -7.89 -0.25 21.41
CA VAL A 292 -8.78 -1.42 21.39
C VAL A 292 -8.60 -2.27 20.15
N VAL A 293 -8.41 -1.63 19.00
CA VAL A 293 -8.28 -2.27 17.69
C VAL A 293 -7.27 -1.52 16.85
N ALA A 294 -6.44 -2.24 16.09
CA ALA A 294 -5.60 -1.67 15.05
C ALA A 294 -6.24 -1.90 13.68
N LEU A 295 -6.48 -0.82 12.95
CA LEU A 295 -7.02 -0.81 11.59
C LEU A 295 -5.95 -0.43 10.58
N ALA A 296 -6.05 -0.97 9.36
CA ALA A 296 -5.25 -0.51 8.22
C ALA A 296 -6.03 -0.61 6.92
N ASP A 297 -5.67 0.23 5.97
CA ASP A 297 -6.10 0.09 4.58
C ASP A 297 -5.13 -0.85 3.86
N LEU A 298 -5.62 -2.02 3.45
CA LEU A 298 -4.81 -3.01 2.72
C LEU A 298 -4.73 -2.71 1.21
N ASN A 299 -5.47 -1.72 0.71
CA ASN A 299 -5.36 -1.28 -0.68
C ASN A 299 -4.23 -0.25 -0.87
N ASP A 300 -3.66 0.27 0.20
CA ASP A 300 -2.54 1.22 0.17
C ASP A 300 -1.37 0.69 0.99
N LEU A 301 -0.59 -0.17 0.35
CA LEU A 301 0.58 -0.82 0.94
C LEU A 301 1.88 -0.18 0.45
N GLN A 302 2.87 -0.19 1.31
CA GLN A 302 4.22 0.29 1.05
C GLN A 302 5.23 -0.76 1.51
N ILE A 303 6.42 -0.73 0.93
CA ILE A 303 7.55 -1.51 1.45
C ILE A 303 8.50 -0.55 2.17
N GLU A 304 8.74 -0.83 3.41
CA GLU A 304 9.70 -0.09 4.23
C GLU A 304 11.07 -0.77 4.16
N LEU A 305 12.07 -0.01 3.77
CA LEU A 305 13.42 -0.47 3.48
C LEU A 305 14.44 0.37 4.26
N ASP A 306 15.40 -0.28 4.88
CA ASP A 306 16.57 0.36 5.48
C ASP A 306 17.75 0.27 4.49
N ILE A 307 18.07 1.36 3.81
CA ILE A 307 19.13 1.38 2.78
C ILE A 307 20.40 1.99 3.34
N SER A 308 21.56 1.38 3.03
CA SER A 308 22.85 1.91 3.47
C SER A 308 23.10 3.31 2.92
N GLN A 309 23.78 4.18 3.67
CA GLN A 309 24.12 5.54 3.20
C GLN A 309 24.98 5.51 1.93
N ALA A 310 25.78 4.45 1.73
CA ALA A 310 26.59 4.29 0.52
C ALA A 310 25.76 4.04 -0.73
N ASP A 311 24.67 3.29 -0.61
CA ASP A 311 23.78 2.96 -1.72
C ASP A 311 22.71 4.01 -1.96
N PHE A 312 22.40 4.82 -0.95
CA PHE A 312 21.40 5.88 -1.02
C PHE A 312 21.63 6.87 -2.16
N ALA A 313 22.90 7.22 -2.42
CA ALA A 313 23.26 8.15 -3.50
C ALA A 313 22.86 7.67 -4.92
N ARG A 314 22.52 6.38 -5.07
CA ARG A 314 22.13 5.76 -6.34
C ARG A 314 20.63 5.80 -6.60
N LEU A 315 19.84 6.24 -5.61
CA LEU A 315 18.38 6.22 -5.64
C LEU A 315 17.81 7.63 -5.81
N LYS A 316 16.66 7.71 -6.44
CA LYS A 316 15.95 8.97 -6.71
C LYS A 316 14.46 8.83 -6.34
N MET A 317 13.85 9.94 -5.96
CA MET A 317 12.39 10.01 -5.79
C MET A 317 11.68 9.59 -7.09
N ASN A 318 10.55 8.90 -6.94
CA ASN A 318 9.73 8.33 -8.02
C ASN A 318 10.45 7.28 -8.89
N GLN A 319 11.63 6.79 -8.47
CA GLN A 319 12.31 5.71 -9.17
C GLN A 319 11.46 4.44 -9.11
N ARG A 320 11.30 3.79 -10.27
CA ARG A 320 10.53 2.54 -10.39
C ARG A 320 11.24 1.40 -9.70
N ALA A 321 10.45 0.52 -9.11
CA ALA A 321 10.93 -0.67 -8.43
C ALA A 321 10.03 -1.87 -8.74
N GLU A 322 10.65 -3.04 -8.84
CA GLU A 322 9.97 -4.33 -8.88
C GLU A 322 10.01 -4.94 -7.48
N ILE A 323 8.86 -5.34 -6.97
CA ILE A 323 8.67 -5.86 -5.62
C ILE A 323 8.32 -7.33 -5.71
N ILE A 324 9.07 -8.17 -5.02
CA ILE A 324 8.90 -9.63 -5.03
C ILE A 324 8.75 -10.09 -3.57
N PRO A 325 7.53 -10.46 -3.14
CA PRO A 325 7.33 -11.02 -1.81
C PRO A 325 8.08 -12.35 -1.66
N GLU A 326 8.78 -12.54 -0.53
CA GLU A 326 9.52 -13.79 -0.30
C GLU A 326 8.60 -15.02 -0.20
N ALA A 327 7.37 -14.83 0.29
CA ALA A 327 6.37 -15.89 0.37
C ALA A 327 5.85 -16.34 -1.00
N PHE A 328 5.92 -15.48 -2.03
CA PHE A 328 5.41 -15.73 -3.38
C PHE A 328 6.42 -15.26 -4.44
N PRO A 329 7.53 -16.01 -4.67
CA PRO A 329 8.61 -15.57 -5.57
C PRO A 329 8.20 -15.40 -7.02
N ASN A 330 7.08 -16.01 -7.42
CA ASN A 330 6.55 -15.92 -8.79
C ASN A 330 5.65 -14.69 -9.01
N LEU A 331 5.26 -13.99 -7.92
CA LEU A 331 4.47 -12.77 -8.02
C LEU A 331 5.38 -11.55 -8.00
N LYS A 332 5.13 -10.65 -8.94
CA LYS A 332 5.87 -9.42 -9.10
C LYS A 332 4.90 -8.25 -9.07
N TYR A 333 5.15 -7.32 -8.19
CA TYR A 333 4.41 -6.06 -8.12
C TYR A 333 5.29 -4.94 -8.62
N THR A 334 4.68 -3.96 -9.25
CA THR A 334 5.35 -2.70 -9.60
C THR A 334 5.16 -1.69 -8.47
N GLY A 335 6.13 -0.80 -8.34
CA GLY A 335 6.06 0.27 -7.36
C GLY A 335 7.06 1.37 -7.68
N PHE A 336 7.07 2.39 -6.87
CA PHE A 336 8.01 3.51 -6.97
C PHE A 336 8.35 4.07 -5.59
N ILE A 337 9.50 4.74 -5.48
CA ILE A 337 9.92 5.41 -4.26
C ILE A 337 8.96 6.58 -3.99
N ALA A 338 8.12 6.43 -2.96
CA ALA A 338 7.13 7.43 -2.57
C ALA A 338 7.64 8.37 -1.48
N GLU A 339 8.51 7.87 -0.60
CA GLU A 339 9.03 8.64 0.53
C GLU A 339 10.49 8.26 0.82
N ILE A 340 11.28 9.24 1.12
CA ILE A 340 12.64 9.09 1.64
C ILE A 340 12.67 9.80 2.99
N ALA A 341 13.03 9.09 4.04
CA ALA A 341 13.09 9.68 5.37
C ALA A 341 14.06 10.86 5.40
N PRO A 342 13.68 12.01 5.99
CA PRO A 342 14.53 13.18 6.08
C PRO A 342 15.72 12.99 7.04
N GLU A 343 15.64 11.99 7.92
CA GLU A 343 16.67 11.65 8.91
C GLU A 343 17.26 10.26 8.64
N ALA A 344 18.57 10.17 8.77
CA ALA A 344 19.26 8.88 8.72
C ALA A 344 19.33 8.24 10.13
N ASN A 345 19.16 6.94 10.18
CA ASN A 345 19.39 6.17 11.41
C ASN A 345 20.89 6.07 11.69
N ARG A 346 21.37 6.83 12.68
CA ARG A 346 22.80 6.86 13.03
C ARG A 346 23.31 5.51 13.56
N ALA A 347 22.46 4.77 14.30
CA ALA A 347 22.88 3.51 14.90
C ALA A 347 23.11 2.42 13.84
N LYS A 348 22.31 2.43 12.77
CA LYS A 348 22.41 1.45 11.67
C LYS A 348 23.17 1.99 10.45
N ALA A 349 23.49 3.28 10.40
CA ALA A 349 24.03 3.99 9.22
C ALA A 349 23.16 3.78 7.96
N THR A 350 21.83 3.79 8.14
CA THR A 350 20.83 3.60 7.07
C THR A 350 19.93 4.81 6.91
N VAL A 351 19.33 4.93 5.74
CA VAL A 351 18.21 5.84 5.44
C VAL A 351 16.99 4.97 5.15
N GLN A 352 15.88 5.28 5.79
CA GLN A 352 14.62 4.59 5.55
C GLN A 352 13.97 5.12 4.26
N ILE A 353 13.55 4.20 3.41
CA ILE A 353 12.84 4.51 2.16
C ILE A 353 11.55 3.71 2.14
N LYS A 354 10.47 4.36 1.69
CA LYS A 354 9.19 3.70 1.47
C LYS A 354 8.87 3.65 -0.01
N VAL A 355 8.65 2.45 -0.50
CA VAL A 355 8.26 2.16 -1.88
C VAL A 355 6.77 1.86 -1.90
N LYS A 356 6.00 2.68 -2.59
CA LYS A 356 4.56 2.46 -2.76
C LYS A 356 4.34 1.31 -3.74
N VAL A 357 3.46 0.37 -3.35
CA VAL A 357 3.05 -0.74 -4.20
C VAL A 357 1.89 -0.28 -5.09
N GLU A 358 2.00 -0.48 -6.39
CA GLU A 358 0.91 -0.26 -7.33
C GLU A 358 0.02 -1.52 -7.38
N ASN A 359 -1.29 -1.32 -7.20
CA ASN A 359 -2.30 -2.38 -7.28
C ASN A 359 -1.99 -3.62 -6.38
N PRO A 360 -1.87 -3.44 -5.05
CA PRO A 360 -1.71 -4.57 -4.14
C PRO A 360 -2.96 -5.46 -4.18
N ASP A 361 -2.76 -6.76 -4.05
CA ASP A 361 -3.82 -7.77 -3.99
C ASP A 361 -3.95 -8.38 -2.58
N GLU A 362 -4.88 -9.32 -2.41
CA GLU A 362 -5.12 -9.98 -1.11
C GLU A 362 -3.97 -10.93 -0.68
N GLN A 363 -3.03 -11.22 -1.55
CA GLN A 363 -1.88 -12.08 -1.23
C GLN A 363 -0.76 -11.29 -0.54
N LEU A 364 -0.66 -9.99 -0.83
CA LEU A 364 0.31 -9.11 -0.19
C LEU A 364 -0.24 -8.60 1.14
N ARG A 365 0.40 -8.99 2.24
CA ARG A 365 -0.07 -8.64 3.60
C ARG A 365 0.99 -7.86 4.36
N PRO A 366 0.57 -6.94 5.24
CA PRO A 366 1.50 -6.29 6.16
C PRO A 366 2.35 -7.27 6.95
N GLU A 367 3.57 -6.86 7.30
CA GLU A 367 4.62 -7.62 8.02
C GLU A 367 5.23 -8.77 7.19
N MET A 368 4.88 -8.93 5.90
CA MET A 368 5.61 -9.85 5.01
C MET A 368 6.94 -9.27 4.59
N ASN A 369 7.96 -10.14 4.44
CA ASN A 369 9.21 -9.77 3.78
C ASN A 369 9.01 -9.67 2.28
N ALA A 370 9.61 -8.64 1.69
CA ALA A 370 9.65 -8.47 0.24
C ALA A 370 11.02 -7.97 -0.21
N ARG A 371 11.48 -8.48 -1.34
CA ARG A 371 12.66 -7.97 -2.03
C ARG A 371 12.25 -6.90 -3.02
N VAL A 372 12.95 -5.79 -2.99
CA VAL A 372 12.72 -4.67 -3.90
C VAL A 372 13.93 -4.48 -4.79
N ASN A 373 13.73 -4.57 -6.08
CA ASN A 373 14.71 -4.33 -7.12
C ASN A 373 14.47 -2.95 -7.73
N PHE A 374 15.35 -2.00 -7.45
CA PHE A 374 15.26 -0.66 -8.03
C PHE A 374 15.77 -0.69 -9.46
N LEU A 375 14.95 -0.20 -10.38
CA LEU A 375 15.22 -0.19 -11.82
C LEU A 375 15.93 1.12 -12.20
N SER A 376 16.78 1.03 -13.23
CA SER A 376 17.45 2.22 -13.77
C SER A 376 16.45 3.12 -14.49
N ASP A 377 16.47 4.42 -14.21
CA ASP A 377 15.74 5.44 -14.98
C ASP A 377 16.40 5.78 -16.32
N ALA A 378 17.57 5.21 -16.60
CA ALA A 378 18.20 5.42 -17.90
C ALA A 378 17.19 4.99 -18.97
N PRO A 379 16.82 5.87 -19.92
CA PRO A 379 16.07 5.44 -21.07
C PRO A 379 16.89 4.31 -21.69
N THR A 380 16.33 3.12 -21.67
CA THR A 380 16.90 2.03 -22.43
C THR A 380 17.12 2.58 -23.83
N SER A 381 18.36 3.00 -24.10
CA SER A 381 18.83 3.22 -25.46
C SER A 381 18.25 2.06 -26.23
N HIS A 382 17.54 2.31 -27.31
CA HIS A 382 16.89 1.33 -28.15
C HIS A 382 17.87 0.22 -28.55
N ALA A 383 18.31 -0.58 -27.62
CA ALA A 383 18.76 -1.91 -27.89
C ALA A 383 17.48 -2.63 -28.35
N LYS A 384 17.29 -2.75 -29.67
CA LYS A 384 16.44 -3.78 -30.27
C LYS A 384 16.51 -4.98 -29.34
N PRO A 385 15.38 -5.61 -28.97
CA PRO A 385 15.42 -6.82 -28.16
C PRO A 385 16.50 -7.69 -28.79
N ALA A 386 17.57 -7.92 -28.04
CA ALA A 386 18.66 -8.73 -28.56
C ALA A 386 18.06 -10.13 -28.67
N VAL A 387 17.59 -10.44 -29.87
CA VAL A 387 17.13 -11.78 -30.22
C VAL A 387 18.37 -12.63 -30.06
N ARG A 388 18.47 -13.32 -28.93
CA ARG A 388 19.59 -14.20 -28.64
C ARG A 388 19.37 -15.46 -29.44
N VAL A 389 20.26 -15.68 -30.41
CA VAL A 389 20.26 -16.87 -31.26
C VAL A 389 21.03 -17.95 -30.52
N LEU A 390 20.40 -19.10 -30.27
CA LEU A 390 21.03 -20.27 -29.65
C LEU A 390 21.44 -21.26 -30.73
N VAL A 391 22.69 -21.67 -30.70
CA VAL A 391 23.26 -22.69 -31.62
C VAL A 391 23.77 -23.87 -30.80
N PRO A 392 23.48 -25.13 -31.15
CA PRO A 392 24.03 -26.29 -30.47
C PRO A 392 25.56 -26.31 -30.51
N LYS A 393 26.21 -26.69 -29.43
CA LYS A 393 27.68 -26.82 -29.35
C LYS A 393 28.24 -27.71 -30.43
N ALA A 394 27.52 -28.78 -30.81
CA ALA A 394 27.90 -29.71 -31.88
C ALA A 394 27.92 -29.10 -33.29
N ALA A 395 27.27 -27.96 -33.53
CA ALA A 395 27.25 -27.29 -34.82
C ALA A 395 28.41 -26.28 -34.99
N VAL A 396 29.11 -25.95 -33.89
CA VAL A 396 30.16 -24.93 -33.90
C VAL A 396 31.52 -25.56 -34.21
N VAL A 397 32.16 -25.13 -35.29
CA VAL A 397 33.51 -25.52 -35.65
C VAL A 397 34.48 -24.39 -35.33
N ARG A 398 35.54 -24.68 -34.57
CA ARG A 398 36.59 -23.70 -34.26
C ARG A 398 37.83 -24.03 -35.10
N LYS A 399 38.31 -23.08 -35.89
CA LYS A 399 39.51 -23.20 -36.67
C LYS A 399 40.26 -21.86 -36.70
N ASP A 400 41.55 -21.91 -36.44
CA ASP A 400 42.45 -20.74 -36.44
C ASP A 400 41.96 -19.56 -35.56
N GLY A 401 41.33 -19.87 -34.40
CA GLY A 401 40.84 -18.87 -33.47
C GLY A 401 39.45 -18.29 -33.84
N ASN A 402 38.88 -18.64 -34.97
CA ASN A 402 37.55 -18.19 -35.41
C ASN A 402 36.50 -19.31 -35.25
N ALA A 403 35.27 -18.95 -34.95
CA ALA A 403 34.14 -19.87 -34.88
C ALA A 403 33.27 -19.77 -36.14
N PHE A 404 32.93 -20.94 -36.72
CA PHE A 404 32.09 -21.06 -37.90
C PHE A 404 30.95 -22.02 -37.66
N VAL A 405 29.87 -21.83 -38.40
CA VAL A 405 28.73 -22.75 -38.47
C VAL A 405 28.42 -22.99 -39.93
N PHE A 406 28.05 -24.23 -40.27
CA PHE A 406 27.56 -24.57 -41.58
C PHE A 406 26.04 -24.49 -41.60
N VAL A 407 25.52 -23.46 -42.26
CA VAL A 407 24.08 -23.26 -42.46
C VAL A 407 23.63 -24.06 -43.68
N VAL A 408 22.56 -24.84 -43.52
CA VAL A 408 22.02 -25.66 -44.61
C VAL A 408 20.99 -24.85 -45.39
N LYS A 409 21.29 -24.63 -46.69
CA LYS A 409 20.38 -24.01 -47.66
C LYS A 409 20.01 -25.02 -48.75
N GLY A 410 18.84 -25.65 -48.60
CA GLY A 410 18.43 -26.71 -49.52
C GLY A 410 19.37 -27.90 -49.45
N ASN A 411 20.08 -28.22 -50.56
CA ASN A 411 21.02 -29.35 -50.67
C ASN A 411 22.51 -28.95 -50.56
N ARG A 412 22.79 -27.73 -50.07
CA ARG A 412 24.16 -27.23 -49.91
C ARG A 412 24.36 -26.60 -48.53
N VAL A 413 25.61 -26.59 -48.10
CA VAL A 413 26.01 -25.88 -46.88
C VAL A 413 26.75 -24.60 -47.20
N GLU A 414 26.50 -23.55 -46.44
CA GLU A 414 27.19 -22.27 -46.48
C GLU A 414 27.97 -22.10 -45.17
N GLN A 415 29.28 -21.94 -45.27
CA GLN A 415 30.13 -21.66 -44.11
C GLN A 415 29.96 -20.21 -43.72
N ARG A 416 29.52 -19.97 -42.45
CA ARG A 416 29.30 -18.64 -41.95
C ARG A 416 30.08 -18.41 -40.65
N SER A 417 30.83 -17.32 -40.60
CA SER A 417 31.54 -16.90 -39.41
C SER A 417 30.56 -16.38 -38.40
N ILE A 418 30.72 -16.79 -37.17
CA ILE A 418 29.85 -16.39 -36.04
C ILE A 418 30.65 -15.80 -34.90
N ARG A 419 30.02 -14.88 -34.17
CA ARG A 419 30.56 -14.35 -32.92
C ARG A 419 29.87 -15.02 -31.77
N LEU A 420 30.61 -15.90 -31.06
CA LEU A 420 30.11 -16.63 -29.92
C LEU A 420 30.04 -15.73 -28.68
N GLY A 421 28.98 -15.91 -27.91
CA GLY A 421 28.80 -15.39 -26.55
C GLY A 421 28.99 -16.48 -25.51
N ASP A 422 28.30 -16.31 -24.39
CA ASP A 422 28.37 -17.21 -23.25
C ASP A 422 27.76 -18.59 -23.54
N GLU A 423 28.19 -19.60 -22.76
CA GLU A 423 27.66 -20.95 -22.85
C GLU A 423 26.32 -21.06 -22.09
N ALA A 424 25.34 -21.68 -22.75
CA ALA A 424 24.03 -21.97 -22.18
C ALA A 424 23.73 -23.48 -22.27
N GLY A 425 24.22 -24.24 -21.30
CA GLY A 425 24.06 -25.70 -21.28
C GLY A 425 24.67 -26.38 -22.52
N GLU A 426 23.84 -27.01 -23.38
CA GLU A 426 24.23 -27.68 -24.63
C GLU A 426 24.33 -26.71 -25.83
N PHE A 427 24.14 -25.37 -25.62
CA PHE A 427 24.10 -24.36 -26.65
C PHE A 427 25.13 -23.26 -26.39
N TYR A 428 25.44 -22.49 -27.43
CA TYR A 428 26.13 -21.20 -27.37
C TYR A 428 25.20 -20.08 -27.79
N TYR A 429 25.26 -18.95 -27.11
CA TYR A 429 24.68 -17.70 -27.60
C TYR A 429 25.50 -17.19 -28.78
N VAL A 430 24.82 -16.72 -29.82
CA VAL A 430 25.46 -16.13 -31.01
C VAL A 430 24.98 -14.68 -31.13
N PHE A 431 25.96 -13.76 -31.16
CA PHE A 431 25.65 -12.33 -31.27
C PHE A 431 25.55 -11.86 -32.74
N GLU A 432 26.34 -12.46 -33.62
CA GLU A 432 26.39 -12.07 -35.01
C GLU A 432 26.63 -13.31 -35.92
N GLY A 433 26.07 -13.29 -37.12
CA GLY A 433 26.34 -14.29 -38.17
C GLY A 433 25.23 -15.30 -38.42
N LEU A 434 24.19 -15.40 -37.55
CA LEU A 434 23.05 -16.31 -37.76
C LEU A 434 21.72 -15.58 -37.53
N SER A 435 20.71 -16.03 -38.25
CA SER A 435 19.32 -15.62 -38.06
C SER A 435 18.52 -16.79 -37.47
N GLY A 436 17.52 -16.48 -36.63
CA GLY A 436 16.67 -17.53 -36.06
C GLY A 436 15.87 -18.26 -37.14
N GLY A 437 15.64 -19.57 -36.91
CA GLY A 437 14.95 -20.44 -37.84
C GLY A 437 15.85 -21.01 -38.96
N GLU A 438 17.13 -20.66 -38.98
CA GLU A 438 18.09 -21.31 -39.90
C GLU A 438 18.45 -22.70 -39.37
N SER A 439 18.74 -23.63 -40.28
CA SER A 439 19.17 -24.99 -39.92
C SER A 439 20.70 -25.08 -39.96
N ALA A 440 21.30 -25.47 -38.84
CA ALA A 440 22.75 -25.69 -38.74
C ALA A 440 23.10 -27.18 -38.77
N ALA A 441 24.18 -27.55 -39.46
CA ALA A 441 24.68 -28.91 -39.45
C ALA A 441 25.31 -29.24 -38.10
N THR A 442 24.96 -30.39 -37.50
CA THR A 442 25.45 -30.83 -36.17
C THR A 442 26.33 -32.09 -36.21
N ALA A 443 26.25 -32.89 -37.27
CA ALA A 443 27.08 -34.04 -37.41
C ALA A 443 27.86 -33.99 -38.73
N GLY A 444 29.14 -34.46 -38.69
CA GLY A 444 30.03 -34.48 -39.88
C GLY A 444 30.62 -33.12 -40.26
N VAL A 445 30.48 -32.11 -39.40
CA VAL A 445 30.86 -30.70 -39.65
C VAL A 445 32.35 -30.52 -39.92
N GLU A 446 33.24 -31.36 -39.36
CA GLU A 446 34.68 -31.30 -39.54
C GLU A 446 35.14 -31.61 -40.99
N LYS A 447 34.31 -32.32 -41.75
CA LYS A 447 34.62 -32.75 -43.13
C LYS A 447 33.92 -31.90 -44.19
N LEU A 448 33.13 -30.92 -43.77
CA LEU A 448 32.40 -30.04 -44.67
C LEU A 448 33.30 -28.89 -45.16
N ARG A 449 33.06 -28.48 -46.39
CA ARG A 449 33.62 -27.25 -46.97
C ARG A 449 32.49 -26.39 -47.50
N ASP A 450 32.77 -25.14 -47.64
CA ASP A 450 31.79 -24.19 -48.18
C ASP A 450 31.31 -24.63 -49.56
N GLY A 451 29.98 -24.65 -49.75
CA GLY A 451 29.35 -25.07 -51.00
C GLY A 451 29.14 -26.58 -51.19
N ASP A 452 29.60 -27.45 -50.25
CA ASP A 452 29.44 -28.91 -50.36
C ASP A 452 27.96 -29.32 -50.48
N ARG A 453 27.71 -30.35 -51.30
CA ARG A 453 26.39 -30.98 -51.40
C ARG A 453 26.18 -31.92 -50.24
N VAL A 454 25.04 -31.78 -49.59
CA VAL A 454 24.69 -32.57 -48.41
C VAL A 454 23.36 -33.29 -48.61
N LYS A 455 23.25 -34.45 -47.98
CA LYS A 455 22.00 -35.20 -47.85
C LYS A 455 21.62 -35.21 -46.37
N ILE A 456 20.44 -34.71 -46.09
CA ILE A 456 19.91 -34.60 -44.73
C ILE A 456 19.47 -35.99 -44.29
N ASN A 457 19.99 -36.46 -43.17
CA ASN A 457 19.44 -37.62 -42.46
C ASN A 457 18.43 -37.09 -41.46
N GLN A 458 17.16 -37.44 -41.65
CA GLN A 458 16.11 -37.13 -40.66
C GLN A 458 16.25 -38.00 -39.45
#